data_20ce3665b267e2272f96a86c2940a500
#
_entry.id   20ce3665b267e2272f96a86c2940a500
#
_cell.length_a   1.000
_cell.length_b   1.000
_cell.length_c   1.000
_cell.angle_alpha   90.00
_cell.angle_beta   90.00
_cell.angle_gamma   90.00
#
_symmetry.space_group_name_H-M   'P 1'
#
loop_
_entity.id
_entity.type
_entity.pdbx_description
1 polymer ?
#
loop_
_entity_poly.entity_id
_entity_poly.type
_entity_poly.pdbx_seq_one_letter_code
_entity_poly.pdbx_strand_id
1 'polypeptide(L)'
;LKTLDSEYKTDEIMLYGVKSDSCYIPLEDTDGDEVLVSKAYSDKYKVKKGDVITLRESYEDTQYEFTVGGIYDYEGGLCVFMPIEQLNRTFDLGNDYFSGYLSDSEITDIDEKYISSVIDLESLTKISRQLTVSMGGMMYMVDGFAIVIFMVVIYLLSKIVIEKNAQSISMAKILGYSNAEIARLYICLLYTSPSPRDS
;
A
#
# COMPACT_ATOMS: atom_id res chain seq x y z
N LEU A 1 13.34 5.36 14.75
CA LEU A 1 13.01 6.71 15.22
C LEU A 1 11.59 7.11 14.84
N LYS A 2 11.08 8.19 15.39
CA LYS A 2 9.75 8.75 15.11
C LYS A 2 9.88 10.19 14.68
N THR A 3 9.08 10.63 13.70
CA THR A 3 9.07 12.04 13.32
C THR A 3 8.30 12.87 14.34
N LEU A 4 8.78 14.09 14.61
CA LEU A 4 8.13 15.04 15.53
C LEU A 4 7.30 16.10 14.81
N ASP A 5 7.53 16.29 13.53
CA ASP A 5 7.07 17.47 12.78
C ASP A 5 5.83 17.19 11.95
N SER A 6 4.82 16.48 12.50
CA SER A 6 3.59 16.27 11.77
C SER A 6 2.34 16.44 12.63
N GLU A 7 1.38 17.13 12.09
CA GLU A 7 -0.05 17.15 12.45
C GLU A 7 -0.68 15.73 12.41
N TYR A 8 0.09 14.73 11.96
CA TYR A 8 -0.26 13.33 11.77
C TYR A 8 0.44 12.45 12.80
N LYS A 9 -0.13 11.26 13.03
CA LYS A 9 0.41 10.21 13.91
C LYS A 9 1.92 10.02 13.71
N THR A 10 2.64 9.90 14.81
CA THR A 10 4.08 9.62 14.87
C THR A 10 4.40 8.30 14.16
N ASP A 11 4.97 8.37 12.97
CA ASP A 11 5.38 7.19 12.20
C ASP A 11 6.78 6.73 12.62
N GLU A 12 7.02 5.45 12.49
CA GLU A 12 8.35 4.88 12.66
C GLU A 12 9.20 5.13 11.42
N ILE A 13 10.38 5.71 11.62
CA ILE A 13 11.36 6.02 10.59
C ILE A 13 12.54 5.08 10.73
N MET A 14 12.92 4.42 9.63
CA MET A 14 14.11 3.60 9.59
C MET A 14 15.33 4.45 9.20
N LEU A 15 16.42 4.30 9.95
CA LEU A 15 17.70 4.93 9.64
C LEU A 15 18.64 3.89 9.04
N TYR A 16 19.25 4.25 7.94
CA TYR A 16 20.27 3.44 7.28
C TYR A 16 21.60 4.19 7.25
N GLY A 17 22.58 3.66 7.99
CA GLY A 17 23.98 4.04 7.85
C GLY A 17 24.61 3.24 6.72
N VAL A 18 25.04 3.91 5.68
CA VAL A 18 25.60 3.29 4.47
C VAL A 18 27.03 3.76 4.30
N LYS A 19 27.93 2.87 3.85
CA LYS A 19 29.29 3.27 3.48
C LYS A 19 29.25 4.26 2.31
N SER A 20 30.07 5.29 2.38
CA SER A 20 30.13 6.35 1.37
C SER A 20 30.54 5.85 -0.02
N ASP A 21 31.23 4.70 -0.08
CA ASP A 21 31.64 4.02 -1.31
C ASP A 21 30.65 2.94 -1.78
N SER A 22 29.45 2.90 -1.22
CA SER A 22 28.44 1.88 -1.56
C SER A 22 27.92 2.06 -2.98
N CYS A 23 27.99 0.98 -3.77
CA CYS A 23 27.38 0.94 -5.10
C CYS A 23 25.86 0.69 -5.08
N TYR A 24 25.29 0.30 -3.94
CA TYR A 24 23.86 0.00 -3.81
C TYR A 24 23.01 1.23 -3.47
N ILE A 25 23.54 2.11 -2.64
CA ILE A 25 22.88 3.35 -2.21
C ILE A 25 23.89 4.48 -2.34
N PRO A 26 23.88 5.23 -3.45
CA PRO A 26 24.80 6.34 -3.66
C PRO A 26 24.45 7.49 -2.71
N LEU A 27 25.43 7.93 -1.93
CA LEU A 27 25.32 9.12 -1.07
C LEU A 27 26.04 10.33 -1.69
N GLU A 28 26.21 10.36 -3.02
CA GLU A 28 27.04 11.34 -3.75
C GLU A 28 26.55 12.79 -3.62
N ASP A 29 25.29 13.00 -3.25
CA ASP A 29 24.68 14.33 -3.18
C ASP A 29 24.64 14.92 -1.74
N THR A 30 25.33 14.30 -0.78
CA THR A 30 25.34 14.77 0.60
C THR A 30 26.67 15.41 0.97
N ASP A 31 26.63 16.68 1.40
CA ASP A 31 27.77 17.39 1.94
C ASP A 31 27.83 17.26 3.48
N GLY A 32 28.84 16.56 3.99
CA GLY A 32 29.15 16.53 5.41
C GLY A 32 28.10 15.82 6.28
N ASP A 33 27.33 16.57 7.05
CA ASP A 33 26.33 16.04 7.99
C ASP A 33 24.88 16.00 7.44
N GLU A 34 24.72 16.16 6.13
CA GLU A 34 23.43 16.07 5.46
C GLU A 34 22.97 14.62 5.31
N VAL A 35 21.65 14.43 5.21
CA VAL A 35 21.04 13.10 5.05
C VAL A 35 20.17 13.03 3.79
N LEU A 36 20.03 11.85 3.20
CA LEU A 36 19.04 11.61 2.16
C LEU A 36 17.76 11.07 2.77
N VAL A 37 16.63 11.56 2.32
CA VAL A 37 15.32 11.03 2.69
C VAL A 37 14.73 10.21 1.56
N SER A 38 13.97 9.15 1.88
CA SER A 38 13.26 8.39 0.86
C SER A 38 12.19 9.24 0.17
N LYS A 39 11.88 8.93 -1.07
CA LYS A 39 10.80 9.59 -1.81
C LYS A 39 9.45 9.46 -1.08
N ALA A 40 9.16 8.28 -0.51
CA ALA A 40 7.99 8.07 0.32
C ALA A 40 7.92 9.04 1.52
N TYR A 41 9.06 9.32 2.17
CA TYR A 41 9.15 10.30 3.25
C TYR A 41 8.89 11.71 2.74
N SER A 42 9.59 12.12 1.66
CA SER A 42 9.42 13.43 1.05
C SER A 42 7.97 13.68 0.61
N ASP A 43 7.33 12.71 -0.03
CA ASP A 43 5.95 12.83 -0.50
C ASP A 43 4.94 12.95 0.65
N LYS A 44 5.17 12.21 1.73
CA LYS A 44 4.28 12.22 2.89
C LYS A 44 4.38 13.50 3.70
N TYR A 45 5.61 13.92 4.02
CA TYR A 45 5.87 15.09 4.89
C TYR A 45 6.14 16.37 4.12
N LYS A 46 6.14 16.32 2.78
CA LYS A 46 6.41 17.47 1.88
C LYS A 46 7.78 18.10 2.09
N VAL A 47 8.74 17.30 2.55
CA VAL A 47 10.11 17.71 2.82
C VAL A 47 10.90 17.83 1.51
N LYS A 48 11.77 18.84 1.41
CA LYS A 48 12.60 19.14 0.26
C LYS A 48 14.07 19.22 0.66
N LYS A 49 14.95 19.23 -0.35
CA LYS A 49 16.38 19.50 -0.13
C LYS A 49 16.55 20.85 0.58
N GLY A 50 17.36 20.86 1.64
CA GLY A 50 17.63 22.02 2.49
C GLY A 50 16.73 22.16 3.70
N ASP A 51 15.65 21.38 3.81
CA ASP A 51 14.80 21.38 5.01
C ASP A 51 15.49 20.67 6.17
N VAL A 52 15.11 21.04 7.39
CA VAL A 52 15.57 20.37 8.61
C VAL A 52 14.46 19.44 9.10
N ILE A 53 14.79 18.20 9.35
CA ILE A 53 13.89 17.21 9.93
C ILE A 53 14.29 16.90 11.37
N THR A 54 13.31 16.80 12.26
CA THR A 54 13.53 16.43 13.66
C THR A 54 12.98 15.04 13.90
N LEU A 55 13.83 14.13 14.34
CA LEU A 55 13.49 12.76 14.68
C LEU A 55 13.67 12.54 16.18
N ARG A 56 12.75 11.81 16.79
CA ARG A 56 12.80 11.44 18.21
C ARG A 56 12.99 9.94 18.36
N GLU A 57 13.76 9.55 19.36
CA GLU A 57 13.92 8.15 19.73
C GLU A 57 12.61 7.59 20.32
N SER A 58 12.32 6.31 20.01
CA SER A 58 11.03 5.71 20.37
C SER A 58 10.82 5.52 21.86
N TYR A 59 11.91 5.38 22.62
CA TYR A 59 11.90 5.05 24.05
C TYR A 59 12.58 6.09 24.94
N GLU A 60 13.23 7.08 24.32
CA GLU A 60 13.88 8.20 24.98
C GLU A 60 13.34 9.52 24.43
N ASP A 61 13.43 10.59 25.22
CA ASP A 61 13.02 11.92 24.76
C ASP A 61 14.12 12.65 23.97
N THR A 62 15.16 11.91 23.56
CA THR A 62 16.26 12.47 22.77
C THR A 62 15.80 12.78 21.37
N GLN A 63 16.10 14.01 20.93
CA GLN A 63 15.75 14.53 19.61
C GLN A 63 17.00 14.75 18.79
N TYR A 64 16.92 14.42 17.52
CA TYR A 64 17.98 14.57 16.54
C TYR A 64 17.49 15.43 15.38
N GLU A 65 18.27 16.43 15.01
CA GLU A 65 18.01 17.29 13.86
C GLU A 65 18.94 16.93 12.73
N PHE A 66 18.38 16.76 11.53
CA PHE A 66 19.15 16.45 10.33
C PHE A 66 18.76 17.40 9.20
N THR A 67 19.73 17.88 8.46
CA THR A 67 19.51 18.67 7.25
C THR A 67 19.37 17.73 6.05
N VAL A 68 18.33 17.91 5.26
CA VAL A 68 18.06 17.08 4.08
C VAL A 68 18.93 17.56 2.90
N GLY A 69 19.91 16.77 2.52
CA GLY A 69 20.80 17.01 1.37
C GLY A 69 20.17 16.62 0.03
N GLY A 70 19.23 15.66 0.05
CA GLY A 70 18.59 15.19 -1.17
C GLY A 70 17.48 14.17 -0.91
N ILE A 71 16.85 13.72 -2.01
CA ILE A 71 15.78 12.72 -1.98
C ILE A 71 16.26 11.50 -2.76
N TYR A 72 16.28 10.35 -2.10
CA TYR A 72 16.59 9.07 -2.72
C TYR A 72 15.31 8.42 -3.27
N ASP A 73 15.34 7.98 -4.53
CA ASP A 73 14.17 7.36 -5.20
C ASP A 73 13.87 5.96 -4.64
N TYR A 74 13.39 5.94 -3.42
CA TYR A 74 12.96 4.73 -2.70
C TYR A 74 11.56 4.92 -2.15
N GLU A 75 10.62 4.09 -2.63
CA GLU A 75 9.21 4.14 -2.26
C GLU A 75 8.80 3.07 -1.23
N GLY A 76 9.72 2.15 -0.89
CA GLY A 76 9.44 1.00 -0.03
C GLY A 76 9.20 1.31 1.45
N GLY A 77 9.44 2.53 1.91
CA GLY A 77 9.23 2.92 3.30
C GLY A 77 9.73 4.32 3.64
N LEU A 78 9.42 4.73 4.87
CA LEU A 78 9.86 6.00 5.43
C LEU A 78 11.30 5.82 5.98
N CYS A 79 12.28 6.20 5.18
CA CYS A 79 13.69 5.96 5.47
C CYS A 79 14.51 7.24 5.39
N VAL A 80 15.55 7.28 6.20
CA VAL A 80 16.63 8.29 6.16
C VAL A 80 17.94 7.56 5.97
N PHE A 81 18.75 8.00 5.01
CA PHE A 81 20.04 7.43 4.68
C PHE A 81 21.14 8.45 4.99
N MET A 82 22.20 7.98 5.61
CA MET A 82 23.35 8.81 5.99
C MET A 82 24.63 7.98 5.92
N PRO A 83 25.82 8.61 5.91
CA PRO A 83 27.07 7.89 6.07
C PRO A 83 27.10 7.10 7.38
N ILE A 84 27.65 5.87 7.34
CA ILE A 84 27.68 5.00 8.53
C ILE A 84 28.50 5.63 9.66
N GLU A 85 29.53 6.39 9.33
CA GLU A 85 30.36 7.09 10.30
C GLU A 85 29.56 8.19 11.02
N GLN A 86 28.69 8.89 10.31
CA GLN A 86 27.79 9.88 10.88
C GLN A 86 26.77 9.22 11.79
N LEU A 87 26.16 8.10 11.36
CA LEU A 87 25.22 7.34 12.18
C LEU A 87 25.87 6.86 13.48
N ASN A 88 27.04 6.24 13.38
CA ASN A 88 27.75 5.73 14.54
C ASN A 88 28.12 6.84 15.54
N ARG A 89 28.53 8.01 15.03
CA ARG A 89 28.85 9.18 15.86
C ARG A 89 27.61 9.76 16.53
N THR A 90 26.49 9.85 15.80
CA THR A 90 25.24 10.46 16.30
C THR A 90 24.60 9.62 17.41
N PHE A 91 24.70 8.30 17.30
CA PHE A 91 24.08 7.37 18.26
C PHE A 91 25.08 6.74 19.24
N ASP A 92 26.29 7.29 19.34
CA ASP A 92 27.37 6.80 20.21
C ASP A 92 27.64 5.29 20.06
N LEU A 93 27.55 4.82 18.81
CA LEU A 93 27.90 3.45 18.45
C LEU A 93 29.42 3.37 18.20
N GLY A 94 30.03 2.21 18.39
CA GLY A 94 31.47 2.06 18.11
C GLY A 94 31.81 2.44 16.67
N ASN A 95 33.01 2.99 16.43
CA ASN A 95 33.42 3.46 15.11
C ASN A 95 33.33 2.42 14.00
N ASP A 96 33.47 1.14 14.34
CA ASP A 96 33.40 0.00 13.43
C ASP A 96 32.06 -0.75 13.53
N TYR A 97 31.05 -0.12 14.15
CA TYR A 97 29.74 -0.75 14.29
C TYR A 97 29.02 -0.81 12.95
N PHE A 98 28.51 -1.99 12.61
CA PHE A 98 27.60 -2.22 11.50
C PHE A 98 26.62 -3.34 11.84
N SER A 99 25.46 -3.34 11.23
CA SER A 99 24.39 -4.31 11.50
C SER A 99 24.19 -5.34 10.38
N GLY A 100 24.79 -5.15 9.23
CA GLY A 100 24.62 -6.09 8.12
C GLY A 100 25.41 -5.72 6.87
N TYR A 101 25.33 -6.60 5.90
CA TYR A 101 25.93 -6.44 4.58
C TYR A 101 24.86 -6.45 3.50
N LEU A 102 25.10 -5.68 2.44
CA LEU A 102 24.38 -5.77 1.16
C LEU A 102 25.28 -6.46 0.15
N SER A 103 24.78 -7.45 -0.57
CA SER A 103 25.54 -8.19 -1.57
C SER A 103 24.64 -8.70 -2.69
N ASP A 104 25.15 -8.74 -3.92
CA ASP A 104 24.47 -9.33 -5.08
C ASP A 104 24.61 -10.86 -5.11
N SER A 105 25.49 -11.41 -4.30
CA SER A 105 25.76 -12.84 -4.23
C SER A 105 25.71 -13.33 -2.78
N GLU A 106 25.46 -14.62 -2.63
CA GLU A 106 25.44 -15.26 -1.33
C GLU A 106 26.80 -15.12 -0.62
N ILE A 107 26.77 -14.61 0.61
CA ILE A 107 27.95 -14.45 1.46
C ILE A 107 28.15 -15.74 2.25
N THR A 108 29.22 -16.48 1.94
CA THR A 108 29.52 -17.79 2.54
C THR A 108 30.64 -17.75 3.59
N ASP A 109 31.35 -16.62 3.71
CA ASP A 109 32.56 -16.49 4.53
C ASP A 109 32.27 -16.11 5.99
N ILE A 110 30.99 -16.00 6.38
CA ILE A 110 30.57 -15.64 7.72
C ILE A 110 30.01 -16.85 8.44
N ASP A 111 30.51 -17.15 9.64
CA ASP A 111 29.96 -18.18 10.51
C ASP A 111 28.48 -17.92 10.79
N GLU A 112 27.62 -18.94 10.65
CA GLU A 112 26.16 -18.86 10.89
C GLU A 112 25.79 -18.31 12.26
N LYS A 113 26.66 -18.48 13.27
CA LYS A 113 26.43 -17.95 14.63
C LYS A 113 26.36 -16.42 14.70
N TYR A 114 26.90 -15.72 13.69
CA TYR A 114 26.89 -14.26 13.62
C TYR A 114 25.79 -13.74 12.71
N ILE A 115 25.07 -14.63 12.02
CA ILE A 115 23.99 -14.28 11.09
C ILE A 115 22.66 -14.34 11.84
N SER A 116 22.04 -13.19 12.07
CA SER A 116 20.72 -13.11 12.69
C SER A 116 19.60 -13.43 11.68
N SER A 117 19.70 -12.90 10.47
CA SER A 117 18.75 -13.17 9.38
C SER A 117 19.39 -12.89 8.03
N VAL A 118 18.98 -13.66 7.03
CA VAL A 118 19.28 -13.40 5.61
C VAL A 118 18.00 -13.00 4.93
N ILE A 119 18.02 -11.84 4.27
CA ILE A 119 16.88 -11.34 3.49
C ILE A 119 17.27 -11.46 2.04
N ASP A 120 16.75 -12.45 1.37
CA ASP A 120 16.94 -12.67 -0.05
C ASP A 120 15.63 -12.41 -0.85
N LEU A 121 15.77 -12.24 -2.15
CA LEU A 121 14.63 -11.99 -3.04
C LEU A 121 13.65 -13.17 -3.06
N GLU A 122 14.16 -14.39 -2.91
CA GLU A 122 13.33 -15.60 -2.89
C GLU A 122 12.44 -15.63 -1.64
N SER A 123 12.99 -15.34 -0.46
CA SER A 123 12.25 -15.26 0.80
C SER A 123 11.18 -14.16 0.76
N LEU A 124 11.50 -12.99 0.22
CA LEU A 124 10.54 -11.89 0.06
C LEU A 124 9.40 -12.28 -0.91
N THR A 125 9.74 -12.92 -2.03
CA THR A 125 8.75 -13.37 -3.03
C THR A 125 7.87 -14.49 -2.48
N LYS A 126 8.42 -15.37 -1.66
CA LYS A 126 7.70 -16.48 -1.02
C LYS A 126 6.66 -15.97 -0.03
N ILE A 127 7.03 -14.98 0.80
CA ILE A 127 6.10 -14.31 1.72
C ILE A 127 5.00 -13.59 0.95
N SER A 128 5.35 -12.82 -0.07
CA SER A 128 4.39 -12.11 -0.92
C SER A 128 3.42 -13.07 -1.61
N ARG A 129 3.92 -14.18 -2.15
CA ARG A 129 3.09 -15.23 -2.79
C ARG A 129 2.14 -15.87 -1.78
N GLN A 130 2.61 -16.16 -0.57
CA GLN A 130 1.79 -16.75 0.48
C GLN A 130 0.66 -15.81 0.92
N LEU A 131 0.94 -14.51 1.06
CA LEU A 131 -0.07 -13.50 1.33
C LEU A 131 -1.10 -13.41 0.21
N THR A 132 -0.66 -13.40 -1.05
CA THR A 132 -1.55 -13.36 -2.23
C THR A 132 -2.48 -14.58 -2.29
N VAL A 133 -1.97 -15.78 -2.00
CA VAL A 133 -2.78 -17.00 -1.96
C VAL A 133 -3.80 -16.97 -0.83
N SER A 134 -3.40 -16.52 0.38
CA SER A 134 -4.30 -16.40 1.53
C SER A 134 -5.40 -15.35 1.29
N MET A 135 -5.04 -14.19 0.74
CA MET A 135 -6.00 -13.13 0.42
C MET A 135 -6.92 -13.54 -0.73
N GLY A 136 -6.41 -14.28 -1.73
CA GLY A 136 -7.21 -14.79 -2.84
C GLY A 136 -8.37 -15.67 -2.37
N GLY A 137 -8.14 -16.57 -1.41
CA GLY A 137 -9.18 -17.39 -0.82
C GLY A 137 -10.32 -16.58 -0.16
N MET A 138 -9.96 -15.50 0.54
CA MET A 138 -10.95 -14.57 1.11
C MET A 138 -11.77 -13.85 0.04
N MET A 139 -11.13 -13.40 -1.05
CA MET A 139 -11.82 -12.71 -2.14
C MET A 139 -12.87 -13.61 -2.80
N TYR A 140 -12.57 -14.88 -3.06
CA TYR A 140 -13.54 -15.83 -3.62
C TYR A 140 -14.74 -16.04 -2.71
N MET A 141 -14.55 -16.04 -1.39
CA MET A 141 -15.69 -16.11 -0.44
C MET A 141 -16.56 -14.84 -0.53
N VAL A 142 -15.96 -13.67 -0.56
CA VAL A 142 -16.69 -12.40 -0.71
C VAL A 142 -17.46 -12.36 -2.04
N ASP A 143 -16.84 -12.77 -3.14
CA ASP A 143 -17.49 -12.85 -4.45
C ASP A 143 -18.69 -13.82 -4.43
N GLY A 144 -18.54 -14.96 -3.78
CA GLY A 144 -19.65 -15.92 -3.61
C GLY A 144 -20.83 -15.30 -2.89
N PHE A 145 -20.61 -14.60 -1.79
CA PHE A 145 -21.65 -13.88 -1.06
C PHE A 145 -22.28 -12.76 -1.91
N ALA A 146 -21.48 -12.02 -2.65
CA ALA A 146 -21.95 -10.95 -3.52
C ALA A 146 -22.91 -11.47 -4.60
N ILE A 147 -22.59 -12.62 -5.22
CA ILE A 147 -23.45 -13.27 -6.21
C ILE A 147 -24.80 -13.67 -5.61
N VAL A 148 -24.80 -14.25 -4.40
CA VAL A 148 -26.04 -14.64 -3.71
C VAL A 148 -26.90 -13.42 -3.42
N ILE A 149 -26.32 -12.36 -2.86
CA ILE A 149 -27.04 -11.12 -2.57
C ILE A 149 -27.60 -10.52 -3.87
N PHE A 150 -26.82 -10.51 -4.93
CA PHE A 150 -27.26 -9.99 -6.24
C PHE A 150 -28.45 -10.76 -6.78
N MET A 151 -28.45 -12.09 -6.69
CA MET A 151 -29.62 -12.90 -7.10
C MET A 151 -30.86 -12.59 -6.28
N VAL A 152 -30.72 -12.42 -4.95
CA VAL A 152 -31.84 -12.05 -4.07
C VAL A 152 -32.41 -10.68 -4.45
N VAL A 153 -31.53 -9.70 -4.70
CA VAL A 153 -31.97 -8.34 -5.10
C VAL A 153 -32.71 -8.37 -6.44
N ILE A 154 -32.19 -9.09 -7.43
CA ILE A 154 -32.88 -9.23 -8.73
C ILE A 154 -34.23 -9.90 -8.55
N TYR A 155 -34.33 -10.94 -7.75
CA TYR A 155 -35.59 -11.64 -7.46
C TYR A 155 -36.61 -10.66 -6.83
N LEU A 156 -36.19 -9.91 -5.80
CA LEU A 156 -37.09 -8.95 -5.13
C LEU A 156 -37.54 -7.84 -6.05
N LEU A 157 -36.62 -7.26 -6.85
CA LEU A 157 -36.98 -6.23 -7.83
C LEU A 157 -37.97 -6.77 -8.87
N SER A 158 -37.71 -7.96 -9.40
CA SER A 158 -38.63 -8.62 -10.36
C SER A 158 -40.00 -8.85 -9.75
N LYS A 159 -40.05 -9.32 -8.51
CA LYS A 159 -41.30 -9.53 -7.78
C LYS A 159 -42.09 -8.23 -7.60
N ILE A 160 -41.43 -7.15 -7.17
CA ILE A 160 -42.05 -5.84 -6.98
C ILE A 160 -42.59 -5.30 -8.32
N VAL A 161 -41.80 -5.42 -9.41
CA VAL A 161 -42.26 -4.98 -10.74
C VAL A 161 -43.49 -5.76 -11.21
N ILE A 162 -43.50 -7.07 -11.01
CA ILE A 162 -44.66 -7.93 -11.37
C ILE A 162 -45.90 -7.58 -10.53
N GLU A 163 -45.75 -7.44 -9.20
CA GLU A 163 -46.86 -7.08 -8.31
C GLU A 163 -47.43 -5.69 -8.64
N LYS A 164 -46.56 -4.72 -8.87
CA LYS A 164 -46.97 -3.34 -9.24
C LYS A 164 -47.71 -3.28 -10.58
N ASN A 165 -47.36 -4.15 -11.51
CA ASN A 165 -47.96 -4.20 -12.85
C ASN A 165 -48.98 -5.35 -13.04
N ALA A 166 -49.38 -6.04 -11.95
CA ALA A 166 -50.25 -7.19 -12.02
C ALA A 166 -51.58 -6.90 -12.77
N GLN A 167 -52.14 -5.72 -12.59
CA GLN A 167 -53.38 -5.32 -13.23
C GLN A 167 -53.19 -5.14 -14.77
N SER A 168 -52.08 -4.56 -15.19
CA SER A 168 -51.75 -4.41 -16.64
C SER A 168 -51.41 -5.76 -17.27
N ILE A 169 -50.73 -6.64 -16.55
CA ILE A 169 -50.41 -8.01 -17.00
C ILE A 169 -51.67 -8.83 -17.16
N SER A 170 -52.64 -8.72 -16.23
CA SER A 170 -53.93 -9.41 -16.29
C SER A 170 -54.75 -8.91 -17.51
N MET A 171 -54.73 -7.62 -17.79
CA MET A 171 -55.42 -7.03 -18.93
C MET A 171 -54.80 -7.51 -20.25
N ALA A 172 -53.48 -7.58 -20.38
CA ALA A 172 -52.78 -8.13 -21.54
C ALA A 172 -53.13 -9.63 -21.76
N LYS A 173 -53.25 -10.41 -20.68
CA LYS A 173 -53.70 -11.81 -20.78
C LYS A 173 -55.13 -11.96 -21.31
N ILE A 174 -56.08 -11.11 -20.87
CA ILE A 174 -57.46 -11.08 -21.35
C ILE A 174 -57.49 -10.75 -22.85
N LEU A 175 -56.57 -9.90 -23.35
CA LEU A 175 -56.40 -9.57 -24.74
C LEU A 175 -55.72 -10.67 -25.58
N GLY A 176 -55.36 -11.81 -24.98
CA GLY A 176 -54.82 -12.96 -25.68
C GLY A 176 -53.32 -13.05 -25.80
N TYR A 177 -52.55 -12.14 -25.15
CA TYR A 177 -51.10 -12.19 -25.17
C TYR A 177 -50.55 -13.35 -24.36
N SER A 178 -49.57 -14.08 -24.88
CA SER A 178 -48.85 -15.16 -24.20
C SER A 178 -47.88 -14.61 -23.13
N ASN A 179 -47.56 -15.46 -22.14
CA ASN A 179 -46.62 -15.09 -21.07
C ASN A 179 -45.24 -14.66 -21.63
N ALA A 180 -44.80 -15.24 -22.77
CA ALA A 180 -43.53 -14.93 -23.40
C ALA A 180 -43.54 -13.53 -24.09
N GLU A 181 -44.69 -13.16 -24.69
CA GLU A 181 -44.86 -11.83 -25.32
C GLU A 181 -44.93 -10.74 -24.25
N ILE A 182 -45.62 -10.97 -23.16
CA ILE A 182 -45.68 -10.05 -22.02
C ILE A 182 -44.30 -9.85 -21.43
N ALA A 183 -43.54 -10.94 -21.21
CA ALA A 183 -42.17 -10.84 -20.70
C ALA A 183 -41.23 -10.04 -21.62
N ARG A 184 -41.31 -10.24 -22.94
CA ARG A 184 -40.54 -9.47 -23.94
C ARG A 184 -40.90 -7.98 -23.91
N LEU A 185 -42.16 -7.65 -23.75
CA LEU A 185 -42.63 -6.27 -23.69
C LEU A 185 -42.07 -5.54 -22.45
N TYR A 186 -42.05 -6.21 -21.32
CA TYR A 186 -41.48 -5.66 -20.08
C TYR A 186 -39.95 -5.55 -20.12
N ILE A 187 -39.26 -6.51 -20.70
CA ILE A 187 -37.81 -6.44 -20.90
C ILE A 187 -37.44 -5.27 -21.85
N CYS A 188 -38.17 -5.13 -22.94
CA CYS A 188 -37.98 -4.04 -23.87
C CYS A 188 -38.23 -2.67 -23.22
N LEU A 189 -39.27 -2.55 -22.40
CA LEU A 189 -39.61 -1.29 -21.70
C LEU A 189 -38.52 -0.92 -20.65
N LEU A 190 -37.93 -1.92 -20.01
CA LEU A 190 -36.83 -1.71 -19.03
C LEU A 190 -35.54 -1.24 -19.73
N TYR A 191 -35.30 -1.72 -20.96
CA TYR A 191 -34.13 -1.37 -21.76
C TYR A 191 -34.25 -0.04 -22.51
N THR A 192 -35.48 0.40 -22.76
CA THR A 192 -35.78 1.66 -23.49
C THR A 192 -36.24 2.81 -22.60
N SER A 193 -36.19 2.63 -21.25
CA SER A 193 -36.42 3.72 -20.32
C SER A 193 -35.36 4.81 -20.56
N PRO A 194 -35.74 6.04 -20.91
CA PRO A 194 -34.78 7.11 -21.16
C PRO A 194 -33.95 7.36 -19.92
N SER A 195 -32.63 7.44 -20.12
CA SER A 195 -31.69 7.82 -19.09
C SER A 195 -32.09 9.18 -18.48
N PRO A 196 -32.03 9.38 -17.16
CA PRO A 196 -32.36 10.66 -16.53
C PRO A 196 -31.38 11.80 -16.89
N ARG A 197 -30.62 11.65 -17.97
CA ARG A 197 -29.69 12.67 -18.49
C ARG A 197 -30.23 13.57 -19.61
N ASP A 198 -31.46 13.34 -20.08
CA ASP A 198 -32.04 14.09 -21.18
C ASP A 198 -33.17 15.03 -20.73
N SER A 199 -33.06 15.59 -19.54
CA SER A 199 -33.94 16.69 -19.09
C SER A 199 -33.15 17.82 -18.46
#